data_b3353cacfa87fb1758c7a284d875a76e
#
_entry.id   b3353cacfa87fb1758c7a284d875a76e
#
_cell.length_a   1.000
_cell.length_b   1.000
_cell.length_c   1.000
_cell.angle_alpha   90.00
_cell.angle_beta   90.00
_cell.angle_gamma   90.00
#
_symmetry.space_group_name_H-M   'P 1'
#
loop_
_entity.id
_entity.type
_entity.pdbx_description
1 polymer ?
#
loop_
_entity_poly.entity_id
_entity_poly.type
_entity_poly.pdbx_seq_one_letter_code
_entity_poly.pdbx_strand_id
1 'polypeptide(L)'
;NRESFLDYISEKTVIFIQNTEDFLSQLDKQFGKAEEAFAKLSQEIKRSSPEQLFLNQAAFIKRALDFSIVELSSKPIFRTNKKFEFHIQPQPSFNKQFDLLLNNLNENHFNGYKNYLFCSNEAQAKRFHDIFETLDEANSENIRKQYNTIVLPLYQGFIDEENQITCYTDHQIFERYHKFSIKNGYS
;
A
#
# COMPACT_ATOMS: atom_id res chain seq x y z
N ASN A 1 2.95 21.02 -29.09
CA ASN A 1 3.93 20.48 -28.15
C ASN A 1 3.31 19.27 -27.46
N ARG A 2 4.04 18.16 -27.46
CA ARG A 2 3.68 16.97 -26.73
C ARG A 2 4.72 16.80 -25.63
N GLU A 3 4.27 16.92 -24.40
CA GLU A 3 5.11 16.91 -23.21
C GLU A 3 4.78 15.70 -22.37
N SER A 4 5.75 15.14 -21.70
CA SER A 4 5.55 14.05 -20.75
C SER A 4 4.84 14.58 -19.50
N PHE A 5 4.10 13.73 -18.79
CA PHE A 5 3.57 14.06 -17.47
C PHE A 5 4.64 14.64 -16.54
N LEU A 6 5.88 14.14 -16.63
CA LEU A 6 7.00 14.63 -15.83
C LEU A 6 7.39 16.10 -16.15
N ASP A 7 7.00 16.62 -17.32
CA ASP A 7 7.26 18.02 -17.69
C ASP A 7 6.27 19.01 -17.04
N TYR A 8 5.14 18.50 -16.52
CA TYR A 8 4.10 19.31 -15.86
C TYR A 8 4.25 19.39 -14.35
N ILE A 9 5.01 18.48 -13.75
CA ILE A 9 5.23 18.48 -12.31
C ILE A 9 6.47 19.28 -11.94
N SER A 10 6.43 19.94 -10.77
CA SER A 10 7.56 20.72 -10.27
C SER A 10 8.76 19.83 -9.97
N GLU A 11 9.98 20.31 -10.22
CA GLU A 11 11.23 19.64 -9.81
C GLU A 11 11.34 19.41 -8.29
N LYS A 12 10.54 20.13 -7.49
CA LYS A 12 10.43 19.92 -6.04
C LYS A 12 9.52 18.74 -5.68
N THR A 13 8.89 18.09 -6.67
CA THR A 13 8.03 16.93 -6.44
C THR A 13 8.86 15.74 -5.99
N VAL A 14 8.34 14.99 -5.03
CA VAL A 14 8.89 13.70 -4.62
C VAL A 14 8.11 12.61 -5.33
N ILE A 15 8.80 11.76 -6.08
CA ILE A 15 8.20 10.63 -6.80
C ILE A 15 8.37 9.38 -5.94
N PHE A 16 7.25 8.75 -5.58
CA PHE A 16 7.23 7.44 -4.93
C PHE A 16 7.02 6.35 -5.97
N ILE A 17 7.94 5.38 -6.03
CA ILE A 17 7.85 4.26 -6.97
C ILE A 17 7.79 2.97 -6.17
N GLN A 18 6.72 2.21 -6.37
CA GLN A 18 6.55 0.88 -5.77
C GLN A 18 6.91 -0.21 -6.80
N ASN A 19 7.66 -1.23 -6.36
CA ASN A 19 8.09 -2.34 -7.21
C ASN A 19 8.73 -1.85 -8.52
N THR A 20 9.82 -1.11 -8.40
CA THR A 20 10.47 -0.40 -9.52
C THR A 20 10.77 -1.29 -10.72
N GLU A 21 11.23 -2.53 -10.49
CA GLU A 21 11.52 -3.51 -11.56
C GLU A 21 10.26 -3.82 -12.39
N ASP A 22 9.14 -4.11 -11.72
CA ASP A 22 7.87 -4.38 -12.40
C ASP A 22 7.34 -3.16 -13.13
N PHE A 23 7.43 -1.98 -12.50
CA PHE A 23 7.01 -0.73 -13.12
C PHE A 23 7.78 -0.45 -14.42
N LEU A 24 9.09 -0.55 -14.40
CA LEU A 24 9.94 -0.33 -15.56
C LEU A 24 9.70 -1.38 -16.67
N SER A 25 9.51 -2.65 -16.29
CA SER A 25 9.14 -3.71 -17.22
C SER A 25 7.78 -3.42 -17.91
N GLN A 26 6.80 -2.89 -17.17
CA GLN A 26 5.52 -2.49 -17.75
C GLN A 26 5.65 -1.32 -18.73
N LEU A 27 6.53 -0.35 -18.45
CA LEU A 27 6.82 0.73 -19.39
C LEU A 27 7.33 0.20 -20.73
N ASP A 28 8.35 -0.67 -20.70
CA ASP A 28 8.92 -1.25 -21.92
C ASP A 28 7.90 -2.13 -22.66
N LYS A 29 7.07 -2.88 -21.93
CA LYS A 29 6.00 -3.66 -22.54
C LYS A 29 4.97 -2.81 -23.26
N GLN A 30 4.58 -1.66 -22.67
CA GLN A 30 3.64 -0.74 -23.34
C GLN A 30 4.30 -0.01 -24.51
N PHE A 31 5.57 0.37 -24.37
CA PHE A 31 6.33 0.97 -25.45
C PHE A 31 6.46 0.02 -26.65
N GLY A 32 6.80 -1.25 -26.44
CA GLY A 32 6.89 -2.27 -27.49
C GLY A 32 5.54 -2.47 -28.21
N LYS A 33 4.41 -2.46 -27.48
CA LYS A 33 3.09 -2.49 -28.15
C LYS A 33 2.83 -1.27 -29.03
N ALA A 34 3.30 -0.10 -28.61
CA ALA A 34 3.17 1.11 -29.40
C ALA A 34 4.02 1.04 -30.68
N GLU A 35 5.26 0.48 -30.59
CA GLU A 35 6.12 0.23 -31.75
C GLU A 35 5.48 -0.75 -32.74
N GLU A 36 4.95 -1.89 -32.24
CA GLU A 36 4.25 -2.86 -33.08
C GLU A 36 3.02 -2.27 -33.77
N ALA A 37 2.25 -1.44 -33.06
CA ALA A 37 1.08 -0.77 -33.61
C ALA A 37 1.51 0.25 -34.67
N PHE A 38 2.58 1.01 -34.42
CA PHE A 38 3.12 1.99 -35.36
C PHE A 38 3.65 1.34 -36.64
N ALA A 39 4.34 0.19 -36.52
CA ALA A 39 4.89 -0.55 -37.64
C ALA A 39 3.81 -1.08 -38.61
N LYS A 40 2.58 -1.32 -38.10
CA LYS A 40 1.42 -1.77 -38.89
C LYS A 40 0.68 -0.65 -39.64
N LEU A 41 1.06 0.61 -39.38
CA LEU A 41 0.40 1.76 -40.01
C LEU A 41 0.91 1.97 -41.45
N SER A 42 0.01 2.26 -42.38
CA SER A 42 0.39 2.66 -43.74
C SER A 42 1.10 4.01 -43.75
N GLN A 43 2.11 4.17 -44.61
CA GLN A 43 2.96 5.35 -44.68
C GLN A 43 2.25 6.66 -45.17
N GLU A 44 0.98 6.60 -45.55
CA GLU A 44 0.25 7.71 -46.13
C GLU A 44 -0.11 8.84 -45.17
N ILE A 45 -0.07 8.61 -43.84
CA ILE A 45 -0.41 9.58 -42.82
C ILE A 45 0.79 9.82 -41.92
N LYS A 46 1.30 11.06 -41.89
CA LYS A 46 2.38 11.48 -41.00
C LYS A 46 1.90 11.45 -39.55
N ARG A 47 2.27 10.40 -38.81
CA ARG A 47 1.92 10.19 -37.40
C ARG A 47 3.14 10.36 -36.51
N SER A 48 2.90 10.70 -35.26
CA SER A 48 3.98 10.76 -34.27
C SER A 48 4.53 9.38 -34.01
N SER A 49 5.84 9.26 -33.92
CA SER A 49 6.51 8.00 -33.56
C SER A 49 6.26 7.63 -32.08
N PRO A 50 6.43 6.35 -31.71
CA PRO A 50 6.27 5.91 -30.33
C PRO A 50 7.10 6.72 -29.33
N GLU A 51 8.34 7.07 -29.68
CA GLU A 51 9.25 7.85 -28.82
C GLU A 51 8.74 9.28 -28.55
N GLN A 52 7.87 9.80 -29.42
CA GLN A 52 7.25 11.11 -29.24
C GLN A 52 6.01 11.07 -28.34
N LEU A 53 5.46 9.88 -28.08
CA LEU A 53 4.19 9.69 -27.37
C LEU A 53 4.34 8.95 -26.05
N PHE A 54 5.35 8.09 -25.94
CA PHE A 54 5.56 7.19 -24.82
C PHE A 54 6.99 7.28 -24.31
N LEU A 55 7.18 7.00 -23.04
CA LEU A 55 8.49 6.80 -22.44
C LEU A 55 8.75 5.30 -22.32
N ASN A 56 9.92 4.85 -22.78
CA ASN A 56 10.46 3.56 -22.40
C ASN A 56 11.20 3.65 -21.06
N GLN A 57 11.65 2.53 -20.54
CA GLN A 57 12.39 2.46 -19.29
C GLN A 57 13.58 3.43 -19.24
N ALA A 58 14.41 3.45 -20.25
CA ALA A 58 15.62 4.26 -20.28
C ALA A 58 15.31 5.77 -20.27
N ALA A 59 14.30 6.20 -21.06
CA ALA A 59 13.85 7.58 -21.10
C ALA A 59 13.19 8.01 -19.79
N PHE A 60 12.42 7.12 -19.14
CA PHE A 60 11.85 7.37 -17.82
C PHE A 60 12.94 7.56 -16.77
N ILE A 61 13.88 6.61 -16.65
CA ILE A 61 14.97 6.68 -15.66
C ILE A 61 15.75 8.00 -15.82
N LYS A 62 16.11 8.36 -17.06
CA LYS A 62 16.85 9.59 -17.32
C LYS A 62 16.11 10.83 -16.82
N ARG A 63 14.78 10.93 -17.03
CA ARG A 63 13.98 12.07 -16.59
C ARG A 63 13.68 12.03 -15.09
N ALA A 64 13.47 10.85 -14.53
CA ALA A 64 13.19 10.68 -13.10
C ALA A 64 14.36 11.16 -12.21
N LEU A 65 15.60 11.15 -12.72
CA LEU A 65 16.77 11.65 -11.99
C LEU A 65 16.74 13.16 -11.70
N ASP A 66 15.88 13.92 -12.35
CA ASP A 66 15.69 15.33 -12.07
C ASP A 66 14.81 15.58 -10.82
N PHE A 67 14.23 14.51 -10.24
CA PHE A 67 13.36 14.55 -9.09
C PHE A 67 13.94 13.85 -7.86
N SER A 68 13.41 14.17 -6.69
CA SER A 68 13.63 13.35 -5.50
C SER A 68 12.82 12.07 -5.60
N ILE A 69 13.47 10.90 -5.48
CA ILE A 69 12.82 9.60 -5.61
C ILE A 69 12.84 8.88 -4.27
N VAL A 70 11.68 8.34 -3.91
CA VAL A 70 11.52 7.35 -2.83
C VAL A 70 11.12 6.03 -3.47
N GLU A 71 12.00 5.05 -3.37
CA GLU A 71 11.82 3.74 -3.97
C GLU A 71 11.36 2.74 -2.91
N LEU A 72 10.18 2.15 -3.10
CA LEU A 72 9.60 1.12 -2.25
C LEU A 72 9.77 -0.24 -2.95
N SER A 73 10.94 -0.83 -2.82
CA SER A 73 11.31 -2.05 -3.55
C SER A 73 12.28 -2.90 -2.74
N SER A 74 12.20 -4.22 -2.88
CA SER A 74 13.19 -5.14 -2.33
C SER A 74 14.54 -5.08 -3.10
N LYS A 75 14.49 -4.65 -4.37
CA LYS A 75 15.66 -4.48 -5.24
C LYS A 75 15.66 -3.06 -5.82
N PRO A 76 16.29 -2.10 -5.12
CA PRO A 76 16.35 -0.74 -5.61
C PRO A 76 17.17 -0.63 -6.89
N ILE A 77 16.72 0.21 -7.81
CA ILE A 77 17.38 0.49 -9.11
C ILE A 77 18.05 1.86 -9.08
N PHE A 78 17.42 2.83 -8.43
CA PHE A 78 17.99 4.16 -8.31
C PHE A 78 19.08 4.19 -7.24
N ARG A 79 20.16 4.96 -7.50
CA ARG A 79 21.17 5.20 -6.48
C ARG A 79 20.57 6.01 -5.36
N THR A 80 20.73 5.55 -4.11
CA THR A 80 20.18 6.21 -2.92
C THR A 80 21.29 6.58 -1.94
N ASN A 81 21.08 7.69 -1.22
CA ASN A 81 21.95 8.12 -0.13
C ASN A 81 21.50 7.55 1.21
N LYS A 82 20.25 7.06 1.30
CA LYS A 82 19.66 6.50 2.51
C LYS A 82 18.83 5.29 2.16
N LYS A 83 18.99 4.23 2.95
CA LYS A 83 18.19 3.01 2.88
C LYS A 83 17.54 2.79 4.24
N PHE A 84 16.26 2.48 4.20
CA PHE A 84 15.49 2.08 5.38
C PHE A 84 15.00 0.65 5.13
N GLU A 85 15.22 -0.22 6.09
CA GLU A 85 14.70 -1.58 6.08
C GLU A 85 13.66 -1.70 7.19
N PHE A 86 12.55 -2.37 6.88
CA PHE A 86 11.47 -2.59 7.82
C PHE A 86 11.27 -4.10 7.98
N HIS A 87 11.35 -4.59 9.22
CA HIS A 87 11.07 -5.99 9.55
C HIS A 87 9.61 -6.12 9.95
N ILE A 88 8.75 -6.19 8.91
CA ILE A 88 7.29 -6.16 9.07
C ILE A 88 6.72 -7.51 8.65
N GLN A 89 5.88 -8.09 9.52
CA GLN A 89 5.08 -9.27 9.24
C GLN A 89 3.62 -8.87 8.96
N PRO A 90 2.91 -9.60 8.10
CA PRO A 90 1.49 -9.34 7.87
C PRO A 90 0.68 -9.66 9.13
N GLN A 91 -0.46 -8.99 9.29
CA GLN A 91 -1.43 -9.31 10.33
C GLN A 91 -1.86 -10.79 10.23
N PRO A 92 -1.91 -11.54 11.34
CA PRO A 92 -2.48 -12.88 11.37
C PRO A 92 -3.95 -12.90 10.97
N SER A 93 -4.40 -13.99 10.36
CA SER A 93 -5.83 -14.21 10.13
C SER A 93 -6.48 -14.76 11.39
N PHE A 94 -7.52 -14.09 11.86
CA PHE A 94 -8.28 -14.53 13.03
C PHE A 94 -9.60 -15.23 12.65
N ASN A 95 -10.00 -15.20 11.37
CA ASN A 95 -11.22 -15.87 10.87
C ASN A 95 -12.47 -15.55 11.69
N LYS A 96 -12.62 -14.32 12.15
CA LYS A 96 -13.68 -13.84 13.06
C LYS A 96 -13.72 -14.51 14.43
N GLN A 97 -12.66 -15.21 14.82
CA GLN A 97 -12.53 -15.80 16.15
C GLN A 97 -11.95 -14.75 17.10
N PHE A 98 -12.82 -14.06 17.81
CA PHE A 98 -12.43 -12.95 18.69
C PHE A 98 -11.70 -13.38 19.95
N ASP A 99 -11.91 -14.61 20.40
CA ASP A 99 -11.15 -15.25 21.45
C ASP A 99 -9.67 -15.44 21.05
N LEU A 100 -9.40 -15.86 19.81
CA LEU A 100 -8.03 -15.94 19.29
C LEU A 100 -7.38 -14.56 19.16
N LEU A 101 -8.13 -13.57 18.71
CA LEU A 101 -7.65 -12.19 18.65
C LEU A 101 -7.29 -11.68 20.05
N LEU A 102 -8.17 -11.86 21.03
CA LEU A 102 -7.95 -11.42 22.40
C LEU A 102 -6.72 -12.09 23.00
N ASN A 103 -6.59 -13.42 22.84
CA ASN A 103 -5.42 -14.16 23.32
C ASN A 103 -4.14 -13.64 22.68
N ASN A 104 -4.15 -13.35 21.37
CA ASN A 104 -2.99 -12.80 20.67
C ASN A 104 -2.63 -11.39 21.16
N LEU A 105 -3.62 -10.53 21.41
CA LEU A 105 -3.39 -9.20 21.97
C LEU A 105 -2.79 -9.29 23.39
N ASN A 106 -3.27 -10.22 24.20
CA ASN A 106 -2.75 -10.49 25.53
C ASN A 106 -1.29 -10.96 25.47
N GLU A 107 -0.99 -11.93 24.62
CA GLU A 107 0.36 -12.46 24.42
C GLU A 107 1.31 -11.37 23.93
N ASN A 108 0.90 -10.58 22.94
CA ASN A 108 1.67 -9.44 22.45
C ASN A 108 1.96 -8.44 23.58
N HIS A 109 0.94 -8.07 24.36
CA HIS A 109 1.10 -7.15 25.48
C HIS A 109 2.09 -7.70 26.52
N PHE A 110 1.98 -8.97 26.87
CA PHE A 110 2.91 -9.64 27.78
C PHE A 110 4.35 -9.63 27.26
N ASN A 111 4.53 -9.78 25.95
CA ASN A 111 5.83 -9.71 25.26
C ASN A 111 6.32 -8.28 25.01
N GLY A 112 5.66 -7.26 25.55
CA GLY A 112 6.07 -5.87 25.47
C GLY A 112 5.61 -5.12 24.22
N TYR A 113 4.77 -5.74 23.37
CA TYR A 113 4.22 -5.08 22.20
C TYR A 113 3.12 -4.07 22.57
N LYS A 114 3.05 -2.99 21.80
CA LYS A 114 1.94 -2.05 21.83
C LYS A 114 0.94 -2.43 20.74
N ASN A 115 -0.27 -2.81 21.15
CA ASN A 115 -1.32 -3.20 20.22
C ASN A 115 -2.18 -2.02 19.80
N TYR A 116 -2.39 -1.88 18.48
CA TYR A 116 -3.27 -0.88 17.87
C TYR A 116 -4.30 -1.56 16.98
N LEU A 117 -5.58 -1.27 17.21
CA LEU A 117 -6.70 -1.69 16.37
C LEU A 117 -7.15 -0.51 15.52
N PHE A 118 -6.87 -0.57 14.24
CA PHE A 118 -7.28 0.41 13.26
C PHE A 118 -8.71 0.14 12.81
N CYS A 119 -9.58 1.11 13.03
CA CYS A 119 -11.01 1.00 12.81
C CYS A 119 -11.46 1.97 11.72
N SER A 120 -12.34 1.53 10.84
CA SER A 120 -12.88 2.37 9.77
C SER A 120 -13.76 3.52 10.29
N ASN A 121 -14.31 3.39 11.49
CA ASN A 121 -15.11 4.41 12.17
C ASN A 121 -15.26 4.11 13.66
N GLU A 122 -15.80 5.07 14.42
CA GLU A 122 -16.03 4.97 15.87
C GLU A 122 -16.95 3.80 16.26
N ALA A 123 -17.94 3.48 15.44
CA ALA A 123 -18.85 2.36 15.71
C ALA A 123 -18.09 1.01 15.69
N GLN A 124 -17.07 0.87 14.84
CA GLN A 124 -16.24 -0.34 14.83
C GLN A 124 -15.30 -0.38 16.03
N ALA A 125 -14.73 0.75 16.45
CA ALA A 125 -13.94 0.83 17.66
C ALA A 125 -14.76 0.40 18.89
N LYS A 126 -15.98 0.94 19.04
CA LYS A 126 -16.90 0.56 20.10
C LYS A 126 -17.24 -0.93 20.05
N ARG A 127 -17.49 -1.46 18.84
CA ARG A 127 -17.82 -2.88 18.66
C ARG A 127 -16.73 -3.81 19.17
N PHE A 128 -15.45 -3.47 19.02
CA PHE A 128 -14.35 -4.26 19.61
C PHE A 128 -14.44 -4.26 21.12
N HIS A 129 -14.67 -3.11 21.74
CA HIS A 129 -14.82 -3.01 23.19
C HIS A 129 -15.96 -3.90 23.68
N ASP A 130 -17.15 -3.78 23.05
CA ASP A 130 -18.34 -4.56 23.42
C ASP A 130 -18.10 -6.07 23.29
N ILE A 131 -17.42 -6.52 22.23
CA ILE A 131 -17.07 -7.94 22.02
C ILE A 131 -16.10 -8.44 23.10
N PHE A 132 -15.04 -7.69 23.36
CA PHE A 132 -14.03 -8.12 24.34
C PHE A 132 -14.55 -8.11 25.77
N GLU A 133 -15.40 -7.15 26.12
CA GLU A 133 -16.10 -7.15 27.41
C GLU A 133 -17.00 -8.38 27.58
N THR A 134 -17.69 -8.80 26.53
CA THR A 134 -18.54 -10.00 26.56
C THR A 134 -17.72 -11.29 26.69
N LEU A 135 -16.51 -11.33 26.12
CA LEU A 135 -15.64 -12.52 26.17
C LEU A 135 -14.99 -12.74 27.54
N ASP A 136 -14.69 -11.68 28.26
CA ASP A 136 -14.07 -11.75 29.57
C ASP A 136 -14.55 -10.60 30.48
N GLU A 137 -15.78 -10.71 30.97
CA GLU A 137 -16.39 -9.70 31.84
C GLU A 137 -15.58 -9.46 33.13
N ALA A 138 -14.95 -10.49 33.66
CA ALA A 138 -14.18 -10.44 34.93
C ALA A 138 -12.90 -9.60 34.80
N ASN A 139 -12.32 -9.50 33.60
CA ASN A 139 -11.04 -8.83 33.33
C ASN A 139 -11.17 -7.63 32.38
N SER A 140 -12.38 -7.14 32.11
CA SER A 140 -12.66 -6.11 31.10
C SER A 140 -11.79 -4.85 31.22
N GLU A 141 -11.52 -4.38 32.45
CA GLU A 141 -10.63 -3.23 32.68
C GLU A 141 -9.16 -3.51 32.31
N ASN A 142 -8.68 -4.73 32.53
CA ASN A 142 -7.32 -5.13 32.16
C ASN A 142 -7.19 -5.30 30.66
N ILE A 143 -8.21 -5.84 30.00
CA ILE A 143 -8.27 -6.00 28.54
C ILE A 143 -8.18 -4.63 27.85
N ARG A 144 -8.90 -3.63 28.34
CA ARG A 144 -8.87 -2.27 27.77
C ARG A 144 -7.49 -1.61 27.82
N LYS A 145 -6.61 -2.03 28.70
CA LYS A 145 -5.23 -1.52 28.80
C LYS A 145 -4.26 -2.20 27.82
N GLN A 146 -4.68 -3.29 27.20
CA GLN A 146 -3.80 -4.10 26.36
C GLN A 146 -3.78 -3.66 24.89
N TYR A 147 -4.70 -2.81 24.48
CA TYR A 147 -4.79 -2.31 23.11
C TYR A 147 -5.28 -0.87 23.07
N ASN A 148 -5.00 -0.20 21.97
CA ASN A 148 -5.51 1.12 21.65
C ASN A 148 -6.31 1.05 20.35
N THR A 149 -7.45 1.73 20.29
CA THR A 149 -8.21 1.88 19.05
C THR A 149 -7.83 3.18 18.36
N ILE A 150 -7.67 3.15 17.03
CA ILE A 150 -7.40 4.32 16.18
C ILE A 150 -8.43 4.34 15.07
N VAL A 151 -9.18 5.43 14.98
CA VAL A 151 -10.14 5.64 13.89
C VAL A 151 -9.40 6.20 12.67
N LEU A 152 -8.84 5.28 11.91
CA LEU A 152 -8.13 5.54 10.65
C LEU A 152 -8.23 4.29 9.78
N PRO A 153 -8.82 4.36 8.58
CA PRO A 153 -8.87 3.21 7.69
C PRO A 153 -7.48 2.86 7.19
N LEU A 154 -7.01 1.68 7.53
CA LEU A 154 -5.76 1.11 7.04
C LEU A 154 -6.08 -0.13 6.21
N TYR A 155 -5.48 -0.25 5.01
CA TYR A 155 -5.80 -1.33 4.08
C TYR A 155 -5.36 -2.71 4.59
N GLN A 156 -4.17 -2.79 5.18
CA GLN A 156 -3.62 -4.03 5.72
C GLN A 156 -2.97 -3.76 7.07
N GLY A 157 -3.22 -4.67 8.01
CA GLY A 157 -2.53 -4.67 9.28
C GLY A 157 -1.16 -5.34 9.18
N PHE A 158 -0.32 -5.04 10.14
CA PHE A 158 1.06 -5.53 10.20
C PHE A 158 1.56 -5.67 11.63
N ILE A 159 2.66 -6.38 11.79
CA ILE A 159 3.44 -6.46 13.02
C ILE A 159 4.83 -5.90 12.70
N ASP A 160 5.27 -4.92 13.47
CA ASP A 160 6.62 -4.38 13.45
C ASP A 160 7.37 -4.99 14.64
N GLU A 161 8.22 -5.97 14.34
CA GLU A 161 8.96 -6.71 15.37
C GLU A 161 10.06 -5.86 16.01
N GLU A 162 10.65 -4.96 15.24
CA GLU A 162 11.74 -4.10 15.70
C GLU A 162 11.27 -3.06 16.71
N ASN A 163 10.11 -2.45 16.45
CA ASN A 163 9.52 -1.45 17.33
C ASN A 163 8.52 -2.05 18.33
N GLN A 164 8.29 -3.36 18.29
CA GLN A 164 7.30 -4.07 19.12
C GLN A 164 5.90 -3.44 19.03
N ILE A 165 5.43 -3.26 17.79
CA ILE A 165 4.11 -2.68 17.51
C ILE A 165 3.29 -3.64 16.68
N THR A 166 2.03 -3.86 17.08
CA THR A 166 1.04 -4.53 16.23
C THR A 166 -0.02 -3.53 15.78
N CYS A 167 -0.30 -3.53 14.49
CA CYS A 167 -1.32 -2.71 13.87
C CYS A 167 -2.32 -3.62 13.16
N TYR A 168 -3.45 -3.90 13.78
CA TYR A 168 -4.47 -4.78 13.22
C TYR A 168 -5.65 -3.96 12.72
N THR A 169 -6.27 -4.41 11.63
CA THR A 169 -7.36 -3.67 10.97
C THR A 169 -8.69 -4.37 11.15
N ASP A 170 -9.74 -3.59 11.37
CA ASP A 170 -11.10 -4.09 11.56
C ASP A 170 -11.60 -4.92 10.36
N HIS A 171 -11.30 -4.47 9.13
CA HIS A 171 -11.79 -5.17 7.95
C HIS A 171 -11.14 -6.54 7.75
N GLN A 172 -9.85 -6.74 8.08
CA GLN A 172 -9.20 -8.05 8.04
C GLN A 172 -9.71 -8.95 9.18
N ILE A 173 -9.89 -8.40 10.40
CA ILE A 173 -10.44 -9.15 11.53
C ILE A 173 -11.87 -9.61 11.25
N PHE A 174 -12.72 -8.74 10.68
CA PHE A 174 -14.10 -9.07 10.33
C PHE A 174 -14.24 -9.72 8.94
N GLU A 175 -13.14 -9.97 8.22
CA GLU A 175 -13.12 -10.51 6.85
C GLU A 175 -14.05 -9.75 5.91
N ARG A 176 -14.01 -8.42 5.98
CA ARG A 176 -14.76 -7.56 5.09
C ARG A 176 -13.95 -7.33 3.83
N TYR A 177 -14.21 -8.11 2.80
CA TYR A 177 -13.68 -7.81 1.48
C TYR A 177 -14.37 -6.57 0.93
N HIS A 178 -13.61 -5.51 0.71
CA HIS A 178 -14.10 -4.39 -0.08
C HIS A 178 -14.31 -4.89 -1.53
N LYS A 179 -15.56 -5.22 -1.86
CA LYS A 179 -15.94 -5.31 -3.27
C LYS A 179 -15.83 -3.90 -3.82
N PHE A 180 -14.77 -3.62 -4.56
CA PHE A 180 -14.73 -2.47 -5.44
C PHE A 180 -15.82 -2.66 -6.49
N SER A 181 -17.01 -2.14 -6.23
CA SER A 181 -17.99 -1.95 -7.28
C SER A 181 -17.52 -0.72 -8.06
N ILE A 182 -16.89 -0.95 -9.21
CA ILE A 182 -16.75 0.09 -10.23
C ILE A 182 -18.18 0.48 -10.58
N LYS A 183 -18.64 1.65 -10.13
CA LYS A 183 -19.87 2.23 -10.65
C LYS A 183 -19.60 2.50 -12.12
N ASN A 184 -20.09 1.63 -12.99
CA ASN A 184 -20.19 1.90 -14.41
C ASN A 184 -21.07 3.15 -14.55
N GLY A 185 -20.47 4.25 -14.89
CA GLY A 185 -21.17 5.50 -15.03
C GLY A 185 -20.35 6.50 -15.82
N TYR A 186 -20.22 6.24 -17.09
CA TYR A 186 -20.25 7.28 -18.14
C TYR A 186 -20.95 6.65 -19.33
N SER A 187 -22.26 6.86 -19.43
CA SER A 187 -23.00 6.83 -20.68
C SER A 187 -22.89 8.19 -21.33
#